data_9fc865170812a4ee6844ee46bf560b75
#
_entry.id   9fc865170812a4ee6844ee46bf560b75
#
_cell.length_a   1.000
_cell.length_b   1.000
_cell.length_c   1.000
_cell.angle_alpha   90.00
_cell.angle_beta   90.00
_cell.angle_gamma   90.00
#
_symmetry.space_group_name_H-M   'P 1'
#
loop_
_entity.id
_entity.type
_entity.pdbx_description
1 polymer ?
#
loop_
_entity_poly.entity_id
_entity_poly.type
_entity_poly.pdbx_seq_one_letter_code
_entity_poly.pdbx_strand_id
1 'polypeptide(L)'
;MNGQARAAGKDSYGSITLGTGGGSMDRESHAGKPEERKNSMPDPVHKDRKESTRPITVGFVGNPNCGKTTLFNAFTGAKLKVANWPGVTVERVEGETSYKGRPIKVIDLPGIYSLTSYTIEEKVTRKCIEDGEVDVIINV
;
A
#
# COMPACT_ATOMS: atom_id res chain seq x y z
N MET A 1 2.44 -42.61 -36.34
CA MET A 1 3.92 -42.60 -36.25
C MET A 1 4.24 -41.64 -35.11
N ASN A 2 4.38 -42.21 -33.96
CA ASN A 2 5.64 -42.36 -33.20
C ASN A 2 6.20 -41.00 -32.77
N GLY A 3 6.46 -40.65 -31.54
CA GLY A 3 6.63 -41.45 -30.34
C GLY A 3 7.24 -40.58 -29.25
N GLN A 4 6.93 -40.96 -28.06
CA GLN A 4 7.75 -41.03 -26.84
C GLN A 4 8.27 -39.69 -26.24
N ALA A 5 7.81 -39.29 -25.06
CA ALA A 5 7.96 -39.83 -23.69
C ALA A 5 9.42 -40.02 -23.23
N ARG A 6 9.77 -39.30 -22.14
CA ARG A 6 10.59 -39.76 -20.98
C ARG A 6 10.79 -38.57 -20.04
N ALA A 7 10.30 -38.60 -18.86
CA ALA A 7 10.59 -39.39 -17.63
C ALA A 7 11.76 -38.81 -16.82
N ALA A 8 11.40 -38.29 -15.65
CA ALA A 8 11.83 -38.63 -14.29
C ALA A 8 13.31 -38.40 -13.92
N GLY A 9 13.50 -37.72 -12.83
CA GLY A 9 14.70 -37.73 -11.99
C GLY A 9 14.30 -37.37 -10.56
N LYS A 10 14.04 -38.39 -9.77
CA LYS A 10 14.06 -38.38 -8.31
C LYS A 10 15.50 -38.48 -7.84
N ASP A 11 15.66 -38.20 -6.55
CA ASP A 11 16.70 -38.66 -5.62
C ASP A 11 17.50 -37.48 -5.06
N SER A 12 17.85 -37.36 -3.78
CA SER A 12 17.96 -38.42 -2.77
C SER A 12 18.11 -37.78 -1.38
N TYR A 13 17.48 -38.35 -0.43
CA TYR A 13 17.72 -38.17 1.01
C TYR A 13 19.12 -38.70 1.37
N GLY A 14 19.91 -37.84 2.06
CA GLY A 14 21.14 -38.24 2.74
C GLY A 14 20.91 -38.35 4.24
N SER A 15 20.71 -39.56 4.69
CA SER A 15 20.72 -39.98 6.09
C SER A 15 22.16 -40.13 6.57
N ILE A 16 22.56 -39.58 7.69
CA ILE A 16 23.82 -39.90 8.36
C ILE A 16 23.54 -40.37 9.77
N THR A 17 23.96 -41.58 10.01
CA THR A 17 23.88 -42.41 11.22
C THR A 17 24.88 -41.99 12.31
N LEU A 18 24.44 -42.31 13.52
CA LEU A 18 25.07 -42.34 14.82
C LEU A 18 26.54 -42.80 14.86
N GLY A 19 27.33 -42.09 15.68
CA GLY A 19 28.57 -42.58 16.26
C GLY A 19 28.52 -42.47 17.78
N THR A 20 28.46 -43.58 18.46
CA THR A 20 28.59 -43.77 19.92
C THR A 20 30.07 -43.72 20.33
N GLY A 21 30.36 -42.94 21.36
CA GLY A 21 31.68 -42.98 22.01
C GLY A 21 31.59 -42.42 23.42
N GLY A 22 31.64 -43.32 24.40
CA GLY A 22 31.58 -42.99 25.80
C GLY A 22 32.91 -42.44 26.34
N GLY A 23 32.84 -41.69 27.43
CA GLY A 23 33.96 -41.20 28.20
C GLY A 23 33.46 -40.45 29.41
N SER A 24 33.38 -41.16 30.53
CA SER A 24 33.16 -40.68 31.88
C SER A 24 34.33 -39.85 32.35
N MET A 25 34.08 -38.70 33.00
CA MET A 25 34.82 -38.26 34.18
C MET A 25 34.13 -37.06 34.86
N ASP A 26 33.90 -37.27 36.12
CA ASP A 26 33.40 -36.34 37.12
C ASP A 26 34.23 -35.09 37.27
N ARG A 27 33.60 -33.92 37.52
CA ARG A 27 33.94 -32.99 38.59
C ARG A 27 33.04 -31.73 38.63
N GLU A 28 32.40 -31.61 39.78
CA GLU A 28 32.16 -30.42 40.62
C GLU A 28 31.53 -29.16 40.00
N SER A 29 30.30 -28.98 40.41
CA SER A 29 29.65 -27.82 41.02
C SER A 29 30.28 -26.44 40.82
N HIS A 30 29.61 -25.62 40.02
CA HIS A 30 29.43 -24.19 40.33
C HIS A 30 28.05 -23.78 39.84
N ALA A 31 27.19 -23.49 40.80
CA ALA A 31 25.87 -22.92 40.56
C ALA A 31 26.03 -21.50 40.06
N GLY A 32 25.96 -21.33 38.75
CA GLY A 32 25.78 -20.05 38.08
C GLY A 32 24.32 -19.95 37.63
N LYS A 33 23.55 -19.04 38.24
CA LYS A 33 22.21 -18.72 37.85
C LYS A 33 22.20 -18.37 36.34
N PRO A 34 21.26 -18.88 35.56
CA PRO A 34 21.06 -18.38 34.19
C PRO A 34 20.55 -16.95 34.30
N GLU A 35 21.35 -15.98 33.85
CA GLU A 35 20.89 -14.65 33.54
C GLU A 35 19.90 -14.77 32.37
N GLU A 36 18.65 -14.55 32.72
CA GLU A 36 17.54 -14.38 31.80
C GLU A 36 17.83 -13.15 30.94
N ARG A 37 18.48 -13.36 29.77
CA ARG A 37 18.59 -12.33 28.74
C ARG A 37 17.18 -12.03 28.24
N LYS A 38 16.57 -11.07 28.87
CA LYS A 38 15.39 -10.38 28.31
C LYS A 38 15.81 -9.74 26.99
N ASN A 39 15.71 -10.51 25.92
CA ASN A 39 15.79 -9.99 24.56
C ASN A 39 14.44 -9.33 24.25
N SER A 40 14.15 -8.22 24.93
CA SER A 40 13.07 -7.35 24.55
C SER A 40 13.53 -6.63 23.28
N MET A 41 13.07 -7.13 22.13
CA MET A 41 13.04 -6.28 20.93
C MET A 41 12.34 -4.99 21.33
N PRO A 42 12.92 -3.81 21.04
CA PRO A 42 12.21 -2.57 21.24
C PRO A 42 10.98 -2.62 20.33
N ASP A 43 9.80 -2.52 20.92
CA ASP A 43 8.57 -2.30 20.20
C ASP A 43 8.81 -1.19 19.18
N PRO A 44 8.30 -1.31 17.94
CA PRO A 44 8.39 -0.22 16.97
C PRO A 44 7.77 0.99 17.64
N VAL A 45 8.61 1.97 17.94
CA VAL A 45 8.22 3.25 18.50
C VAL A 45 7.13 3.80 17.58
N HIS A 46 5.88 3.62 17.96
CA HIS A 46 4.81 4.48 17.55
C HIS A 46 5.15 5.86 18.12
N LYS A 47 6.08 6.55 17.42
CA LYS A 47 6.20 7.98 17.56
C LYS A 47 4.81 8.52 17.37
N ASP A 48 4.28 9.14 18.43
CA ASP A 48 3.09 9.94 18.41
C ASP A 48 3.13 10.83 17.17
N ARG A 49 2.56 10.32 16.08
CA ARG A 49 2.27 11.10 14.91
C ARG A 49 1.20 12.04 15.41
N LYS A 50 1.59 13.26 15.76
CA LYS A 50 0.63 14.34 15.94
C LYS A 50 -0.35 14.21 14.81
N GLU A 51 -1.56 13.78 15.12
CA GLU A 51 -2.61 13.54 14.15
C GLU A 51 -2.79 14.86 13.42
N SER A 52 -2.33 14.89 12.17
CA SER A 52 -2.44 16.09 11.34
C SER A 52 -3.92 16.40 11.23
N THR A 53 -4.35 17.51 11.79
CA THR A 53 -5.75 17.97 11.76
C THR A 53 -6.19 18.41 10.36
N ARG A 54 -5.24 18.46 9.39
CA ARG A 54 -5.59 18.77 8.00
C ARG A 54 -6.39 17.62 7.36
N PRO A 55 -7.36 17.95 6.50
CA PRO A 55 -8.06 16.95 5.71
C PRO A 55 -7.08 16.11 4.90
N ILE A 56 -7.36 14.81 4.76
CA ILE A 56 -6.70 13.99 3.74
C ILE A 56 -7.37 14.31 2.41
N THR A 57 -6.57 14.57 1.38
CA THR A 57 -7.08 14.80 0.03
C THR A 57 -6.94 13.53 -0.80
N VAL A 58 -8.06 13.03 -1.31
CA VAL A 58 -8.14 11.82 -2.13
C VAL A 58 -8.52 12.20 -3.56
N GLY A 59 -7.73 11.80 -4.53
CA GLY A 59 -8.00 11.98 -5.96
C GLY A 59 -8.55 10.69 -6.58
N PHE A 60 -9.67 10.80 -7.31
CA PHE A 60 -10.20 9.70 -8.13
C PHE A 60 -9.67 9.84 -9.56
N VAL A 61 -8.98 8.81 -10.04
CA VAL A 61 -8.42 8.71 -11.39
C VAL A 61 -9.01 7.49 -12.07
N GLY A 62 -9.12 7.51 -13.36
CA GLY A 62 -9.56 6.35 -14.14
C GLY A 62 -9.90 6.71 -15.58
N ASN A 63 -10.20 5.69 -16.37
CA ASN A 63 -10.60 5.88 -17.75
C ASN A 63 -11.93 6.65 -17.84
N PRO A 64 -12.17 7.39 -18.94
CA PRO A 64 -13.48 7.94 -19.22
C PRO A 64 -14.55 6.83 -19.19
N ASN A 65 -15.70 7.12 -18.56
CA ASN A 65 -16.85 6.20 -18.45
C ASN A 65 -16.61 4.90 -17.65
N CYS A 66 -15.56 4.81 -16.83
CA CYS A 66 -15.31 3.62 -15.97
C CYS A 66 -16.19 3.57 -14.70
N GLY A 67 -17.09 4.55 -14.51
CA GLY A 67 -17.92 4.63 -13.30
C GLY A 67 -17.32 5.50 -12.20
N LYS A 68 -16.24 6.23 -12.46
CA LYS A 68 -15.51 7.09 -11.52
C LYS A 68 -16.46 8.08 -10.81
N THR A 69 -17.29 8.81 -11.57
CA THR A 69 -18.24 9.78 -11.01
C THR A 69 -19.31 9.11 -10.16
N THR A 70 -19.74 7.91 -10.51
CA THR A 70 -20.71 7.14 -9.69
C THR A 70 -20.11 6.81 -8.34
N LEU A 71 -18.88 6.33 -8.33
CA LEU A 71 -18.16 6.00 -7.10
C LEU A 71 -17.88 7.27 -6.27
N PHE A 72 -17.45 8.35 -6.91
CA PHE A 72 -17.22 9.65 -6.28
C PHE A 72 -18.50 10.16 -5.57
N ASN A 73 -19.65 10.12 -6.24
CA ASN A 73 -20.92 10.54 -5.65
C ASN A 73 -21.34 9.67 -4.47
N ALA A 74 -21.07 8.36 -4.52
CA ALA A 74 -21.34 7.46 -3.40
C ALA A 74 -20.49 7.80 -2.17
N PHE A 75 -19.26 8.28 -2.36
CA PHE A 75 -18.36 8.68 -1.26
C PHE A 75 -18.69 10.05 -0.67
N THR A 76 -19.07 11.01 -1.50
CA THR A 76 -19.19 12.43 -1.09
C THR A 76 -20.63 12.87 -0.79
N GLY A 77 -21.62 12.11 -1.25
CA GLY A 77 -23.03 12.50 -1.14
C GLY A 77 -23.35 13.77 -1.96
N ALA A 78 -24.28 14.59 -1.45
CA ALA A 78 -24.83 15.73 -2.19
C ALA A 78 -24.04 17.05 -2.05
N LYS A 79 -22.98 17.09 -1.25
CA LYS A 79 -22.20 18.32 -1.01
C LYS A 79 -21.01 18.40 -1.97
N LEU A 80 -21.28 18.87 -3.18
CA LEU A 80 -20.25 19.02 -4.20
C LEU A 80 -19.96 20.50 -4.45
N LYS A 81 -18.69 20.80 -4.67
CA LYS A 81 -18.22 22.09 -5.21
C LYS A 81 -17.73 21.85 -6.62
N VAL A 82 -18.26 22.60 -7.57
CA VAL A 82 -17.85 22.55 -8.97
C VAL A 82 -17.16 23.86 -9.31
N ALA A 83 -15.98 23.77 -9.89
CA ALA A 83 -15.19 24.89 -10.38
C ALA A 83 -14.44 24.45 -11.63
N ASN A 84 -13.67 25.34 -12.23
CA ASN A 84 -12.73 24.95 -13.29
C ASN A 84 -11.31 24.85 -12.72
N TRP A 85 -10.51 23.98 -13.32
CA TRP A 85 -9.08 24.00 -13.06
C TRP A 85 -8.46 25.31 -13.50
N PRO A 86 -7.49 25.87 -12.74
CA PRO A 86 -6.90 27.16 -13.08
C PRO A 86 -6.33 27.18 -14.51
N GLY A 87 -6.77 28.18 -15.29
CA GLY A 87 -6.26 28.42 -16.64
C GLY A 87 -6.79 27.51 -17.75
N VAL A 88 -7.77 26.65 -17.45
CA VAL A 88 -8.39 25.74 -18.43
C VAL A 88 -9.90 25.63 -18.22
N THR A 89 -10.63 25.14 -19.22
CA THR A 89 -12.09 24.95 -19.17
C THR A 89 -12.51 23.57 -18.67
N VAL A 90 -11.58 22.82 -18.09
CA VAL A 90 -11.85 21.50 -17.51
C VAL A 90 -12.46 21.66 -16.13
N GLU A 91 -13.54 20.94 -15.86
CA GLU A 91 -14.23 20.99 -14.57
C GLU A 91 -13.41 20.31 -13.48
N ARG A 92 -13.44 20.92 -12.30
CA ARG A 92 -12.92 20.39 -11.04
C ARG A 92 -14.09 20.16 -10.11
N VAL A 93 -14.37 18.92 -9.78
CA VAL A 93 -15.41 18.56 -8.83
C VAL A 93 -14.77 18.13 -7.52
N GLU A 94 -15.15 18.76 -6.43
CA GLU A 94 -14.66 18.47 -5.10
C GLU A 94 -15.83 18.09 -4.20
N GLY A 95 -15.60 17.11 -3.34
CA GLY A 95 -16.54 16.72 -2.31
C GLY A 95 -15.86 16.59 -0.95
N GLU A 96 -16.63 16.60 0.10
CA GLU A 96 -16.15 16.44 1.46
C GLU A 96 -16.87 15.27 2.13
N THR A 97 -16.13 14.46 2.85
CA THR A 97 -16.64 13.37 3.67
C THR A 97 -15.80 13.25 4.94
N SER A 98 -16.13 12.32 5.82
CA SER A 98 -15.33 12.06 7.01
C SER A 98 -15.33 10.57 7.34
N TYR A 99 -14.24 10.11 7.90
CA TYR A 99 -14.13 8.75 8.41
C TYR A 99 -13.52 8.77 9.80
N LYS A 100 -14.21 8.16 10.77
CA LYS A 100 -13.80 8.14 12.19
C LYS A 100 -13.44 9.53 12.74
N GLY A 101 -14.23 10.55 12.36
CA GLY A 101 -14.00 11.94 12.79
C GLY A 101 -12.90 12.68 12.03
N ARG A 102 -12.17 12.03 11.13
CA ARG A 102 -11.15 12.66 10.31
C ARG A 102 -11.75 13.20 9.01
N PRO A 103 -11.60 14.50 8.71
CA PRO A 103 -12.13 15.07 7.48
C PRO A 103 -11.35 14.54 6.26
N ILE A 104 -12.07 14.25 5.18
CA ILE A 104 -11.53 13.79 3.91
C ILE A 104 -12.08 14.70 2.82
N LYS A 105 -11.19 15.29 2.04
CA LYS A 105 -11.50 16.00 0.81
C LYS A 105 -11.33 15.04 -0.35
N VAL A 106 -12.29 14.99 -1.24
CA VAL A 106 -12.26 14.13 -2.43
C VAL A 106 -12.29 15.00 -3.68
N ILE A 107 -11.40 14.73 -4.63
CA ILE A 107 -11.32 15.45 -5.90
C ILE A 107 -11.58 14.44 -7.03
N ASP A 108 -12.58 14.73 -7.87
CA ASP A 108 -12.82 13.98 -9.10
C ASP A 108 -11.90 14.52 -10.19
N LEU A 109 -10.88 13.74 -10.55
CA LEU A 109 -9.94 14.11 -11.60
C LEU A 109 -10.55 13.76 -12.98
N PRO A 110 -10.23 14.51 -14.04
CA PRO A 110 -10.69 14.19 -15.38
C PRO A 110 -10.39 12.75 -15.77
N GLY A 111 -11.32 12.13 -16.52
CA GLY A 111 -11.10 10.80 -17.07
C GLY A 111 -9.97 10.82 -18.09
N ILE A 112 -8.99 9.94 -17.93
CA ILE A 112 -7.80 9.88 -18.78
C ILE A 112 -7.46 8.44 -19.13
N TYR A 113 -6.83 8.23 -20.27
CA TYR A 113 -6.33 6.93 -20.70
C TYR A 113 -4.84 6.72 -20.33
N SER A 114 -4.11 7.82 -20.19
CA SER A 114 -2.69 7.78 -19.83
C SER A 114 -2.24 9.09 -19.16
N LEU A 115 -1.05 9.09 -18.60
CA LEU A 115 -0.39 10.29 -18.04
C LEU A 115 0.65 10.89 -18.99
N THR A 116 0.53 10.64 -20.29
CA THR A 116 1.47 11.11 -21.31
C THR A 116 1.38 12.60 -21.63
N SER A 117 0.33 13.26 -21.14
CA SER A 117 0.10 14.72 -21.29
C SER A 117 -0.16 15.19 -22.72
N TYR A 118 -0.84 14.37 -23.52
CA TYR A 118 -1.28 14.78 -24.85
C TYR A 118 -2.55 15.66 -24.80
N THR A 119 -3.51 15.32 -23.92
CA THR A 119 -4.75 16.07 -23.75
C THR A 119 -4.64 17.08 -22.60
N ILE A 120 -5.58 18.04 -22.57
CA ILE A 120 -5.67 19.01 -21.46
C ILE A 120 -6.01 18.28 -20.15
N GLU A 121 -6.91 17.30 -20.21
CA GLU A 121 -7.34 16.48 -19.10
C GLU A 121 -6.15 15.69 -18.50
N GLU A 122 -5.31 15.09 -19.35
CA GLU A 122 -4.09 14.39 -18.91
C GLU A 122 -3.09 15.34 -18.27
N LYS A 123 -2.92 16.54 -18.83
CA LYS A 123 -2.03 17.57 -18.23
C LYS A 123 -2.52 18.02 -16.87
N VAL A 124 -3.83 18.25 -16.73
CA VAL A 124 -4.45 18.66 -15.47
C VAL A 124 -4.28 17.58 -14.41
N THR A 125 -4.62 16.34 -14.74
CA THR A 125 -4.51 15.20 -13.82
C THR A 125 -3.06 14.98 -13.39
N ARG A 126 -2.13 14.97 -14.35
CA ARG A 126 -0.71 14.82 -14.08
C ARG A 126 -0.19 15.94 -13.16
N LYS A 127 -0.50 17.19 -13.47
CA LYS A 127 -0.09 18.33 -12.66
C LYS A 127 -0.62 18.25 -11.23
N CYS A 128 -1.89 17.88 -11.03
CA CYS A 128 -2.48 17.71 -9.72
C CYS A 128 -1.73 16.66 -8.86
N ILE A 129 -1.26 15.60 -9.50
CA ILE A 129 -0.48 14.54 -8.85
C ILE A 129 0.94 15.02 -8.53
N GLU A 130 1.62 15.66 -9.49
CA GLU A 130 3.00 16.13 -9.35
C GLU A 130 3.12 17.27 -8.33
N ASP A 131 2.16 18.18 -8.29
CA ASP A 131 2.11 19.30 -7.33
C ASP A 131 1.73 18.85 -5.90
N GLY A 132 1.39 17.57 -5.71
CA GLY A 132 1.03 17.03 -4.40
C GLY A 132 -0.29 17.55 -3.85
N GLU A 133 -1.22 17.95 -4.72
CA GLU A 133 -2.57 18.39 -4.31
C GLU A 133 -3.39 17.23 -3.70
N VAL A 134 -3.03 15.99 -3.99
CA VAL A 134 -3.66 14.78 -3.48
C VAL A 134 -2.68 13.97 -2.63
N ASP A 135 -3.14 13.46 -1.49
CA ASP A 135 -2.38 12.60 -0.60
C ASP A 135 -2.51 11.12 -0.99
N VAL A 136 -3.66 10.76 -1.57
CA VAL A 136 -4.00 9.39 -1.97
C VAL A 136 -4.69 9.41 -3.32
N ILE A 137 -4.37 8.44 -4.16
CA ILE A 137 -5.01 8.24 -5.46
C ILE A 137 -5.79 6.93 -5.43
N ILE A 138 -7.05 7.01 -5.86
CA ILE A 138 -7.90 5.84 -6.11
C ILE A 138 -8.06 5.72 -7.62
N ASN A 139 -7.54 4.64 -8.18
CA ASN A 139 -7.73 4.30 -9.60
C ASN A 139 -8.95 3.39 -9.77
N VAL A 140 -9.88 3.79 -10.63
CA VAL A 140 -11.17 3.12 -10.87
C VAL A 140 -11.15 2.42 -12.22
#